data_ee8d7fdd0df1b4dc9268b0e0ddbb449b
#
_entry.id   ee8d7fdd0df1b4dc9268b0e0ddbb449b
#
_cell.length_a   1.000
_cell.length_b   1.000
_cell.length_c   1.000
_cell.angle_alpha   90.00
_cell.angle_beta   90.00
_cell.angle_gamma   90.00
#
_symmetry.space_group_name_H-M   'P 1'
#
loop_
_entity.id
_entity.type
_entity.pdbx_description
1 polymer ?
#
loop_
_entity_poly.entity_id
_entity_poly.type
_entity_poly.pdbx_seq_one_letter_code
_entity_poly.pdbx_strand_id
1 'polypeptide(L)'
;DGTLFNFDSSHTPIRGHKAISDVQYYFNDNGALSSMVGIDVSHHNGKIDWAAVRAAGVDFAIIRVGFRGYGDKGTLKLDSRFNENVEGALNNGIQVGVYFYSQAVTVYEAVEEASVAVNYSRKYNITLPIYFDTEFSNSEHSGRADRLTASQRTNIAVAFCEAVKNAGYKPGIYASKTFYTDELNFSRLSNYEIWVAHYTSETTDFKYDYKVWQYTPKGRVNGIPNDTDINIALFDYGNNDDMSDRGGSVAFFDSDTDIQNALNAENSIKKYQLFRTQTLYNSAQSDIDFVNQPEVKAKLFDALENLKNKLGFLAEPTTNSENDETTGELSEE
;
A
#
# COMPACT_ATOMS: atom_id res chain seq x y z
N ASP A 1 5.28 -14.85 -35.25
CA ASP A 1 4.57 -14.04 -34.28
C ASP A 1 5.24 -14.03 -32.89
N GLY A 2 6.31 -14.85 -32.66
CA GLY A 2 7.07 -14.86 -31.41
C GLY A 2 6.42 -15.59 -30.24
N THR A 3 5.30 -16.28 -30.43
CA THR A 3 4.63 -17.07 -29.39
C THR A 3 5.54 -18.20 -28.90
N LEU A 4 5.77 -18.28 -27.59
CA LEU A 4 6.60 -19.30 -26.96
C LEU A 4 5.75 -20.46 -26.47
N PHE A 5 6.27 -21.68 -26.65
CA PHE A 5 5.67 -22.92 -26.17
C PHE A 5 6.72 -23.75 -25.45
N ASN A 6 6.30 -24.51 -24.45
CA ASN A 6 7.13 -25.57 -23.86
C ASN A 6 6.44 -26.90 -24.02
N PHE A 7 7.24 -27.99 -24.15
CA PHE A 7 6.76 -29.32 -24.41
C PHE A 7 7.27 -30.28 -23.34
N ASP A 8 6.45 -31.23 -22.97
CA ASP A 8 6.85 -32.35 -22.13
C ASP A 8 7.71 -33.37 -22.91
N SER A 9 8.15 -34.42 -22.22
CA SER A 9 8.94 -35.50 -22.83
C SER A 9 8.21 -36.29 -23.92
N SER A 10 6.89 -36.17 -24.00
CA SER A 10 6.02 -36.78 -25.02
C SER A 10 5.77 -35.85 -26.21
N HIS A 11 6.43 -34.69 -26.25
CA HIS A 11 6.23 -33.64 -27.25
C HIS A 11 4.82 -33.03 -27.24
N THR A 12 4.13 -33.11 -26.08
CA THR A 12 2.84 -32.46 -25.86
C THR A 12 3.04 -31.05 -25.27
N PRO A 13 2.35 -30.02 -25.79
CA PRO A 13 2.44 -28.69 -25.22
C PRO A 13 2.03 -28.67 -23.74
N ILE A 14 2.88 -28.10 -22.88
CA ILE A 14 2.59 -27.92 -21.47
C ILE A 14 1.48 -26.88 -21.34
N ARG A 15 0.60 -27.04 -20.34
CA ARG A 15 -0.50 -26.16 -20.00
C ARG A 15 -0.51 -25.91 -18.49
N GLY A 16 -1.06 -24.77 -18.09
CA GLY A 16 -1.09 -24.38 -16.69
C GLY A 16 0.27 -23.94 -16.15
N HIS A 17 0.43 -23.97 -14.85
CA HIS A 17 1.67 -23.60 -14.19
C HIS A 17 2.77 -24.63 -14.38
N LYS A 18 3.99 -24.16 -14.60
CA LYS A 18 5.18 -24.98 -14.73
C LYS A 18 6.43 -24.28 -14.23
N ALA A 19 7.12 -24.92 -13.30
CA ALA A 19 8.48 -24.51 -12.92
C ALA A 19 9.49 -25.01 -13.96
N ILE A 20 10.36 -24.13 -14.44
CA ILE A 20 11.45 -24.41 -15.36
C ILE A 20 12.69 -23.70 -14.80
N SER A 21 13.71 -24.48 -14.38
CA SER A 21 14.91 -23.92 -13.75
C SER A 21 14.60 -22.95 -12.59
N ASP A 22 13.69 -23.36 -11.71
CA ASP A 22 13.24 -22.62 -10.51
C ASP A 22 12.45 -21.31 -10.80
N VAL A 23 12.12 -21.04 -12.06
CA VAL A 23 11.24 -19.94 -12.46
C VAL A 23 9.85 -20.50 -12.76
N GLN A 24 8.82 -19.88 -12.20
CA GLN A 24 7.43 -20.23 -12.48
C GLN A 24 6.96 -19.58 -13.78
N TYR A 25 6.21 -20.35 -14.58
CA TYR A 25 5.57 -19.91 -15.81
C TYR A 25 4.13 -20.38 -15.86
N TYR A 26 3.31 -19.73 -16.67
CA TYR A 26 1.96 -20.17 -16.97
C TYR A 26 1.76 -20.28 -18.48
N PHE A 27 1.26 -21.41 -18.91
CA PHE A 27 0.90 -21.69 -20.29
C PHE A 27 -0.62 -21.81 -20.40
N ASN A 28 -1.23 -21.10 -21.33
CA ASN A 28 -2.68 -21.13 -21.51
C ASN A 28 -3.17 -22.47 -22.08
N ASP A 29 -4.47 -22.60 -22.29
CA ASP A 29 -5.10 -23.84 -22.78
C ASP A 29 -4.60 -24.28 -24.17
N ASN A 30 -4.04 -23.37 -24.95
CA ASN A 30 -3.41 -23.68 -26.23
C ASN A 30 -1.92 -24.08 -26.09
N GLY A 31 -1.37 -24.04 -24.87
CA GLY A 31 0.03 -24.31 -24.56
C GLY A 31 0.96 -23.13 -24.83
N ALA A 32 0.44 -21.97 -25.14
CA ALA A 32 1.24 -20.75 -25.32
C ALA A 32 1.60 -20.13 -23.99
N LEU A 33 2.85 -19.65 -23.85
CA LEU A 33 3.28 -18.89 -22.68
C LEU A 33 2.37 -17.67 -22.50
N SER A 34 1.78 -17.54 -21.31
CA SER A 34 0.79 -16.54 -20.98
C SER A 34 1.04 -15.95 -19.60
N SER A 35 2.31 -15.78 -19.25
CA SER A 35 2.75 -15.13 -18.02
C SER A 35 3.96 -14.26 -18.27
N MET A 36 4.14 -13.28 -17.40
CA MET A 36 5.30 -12.39 -17.32
C MET A 36 6.06 -12.70 -16.03
N VAL A 37 7.38 -12.62 -16.06
CA VAL A 37 8.23 -12.76 -14.87
C VAL A 37 8.51 -11.38 -14.32
N GLY A 38 8.33 -11.22 -13.01
CA GLY A 38 8.54 -9.94 -12.34
C GLY A 38 9.23 -10.05 -10.99
N ILE A 39 9.57 -8.90 -10.48
CA ILE A 39 10.13 -8.73 -9.14
C ILE A 39 9.36 -7.66 -8.38
N ASP A 40 9.41 -7.70 -7.06
CA ASP A 40 9.06 -6.52 -6.28
C ASP A 40 10.25 -6.07 -5.44
N VAL A 41 10.42 -4.75 -5.34
CA VAL A 41 11.64 -4.16 -4.79
C VAL A 41 11.37 -2.89 -3.98
N SER A 42 12.30 -2.62 -3.07
CA SER A 42 12.35 -1.42 -2.25
C SER A 42 13.81 -0.99 -2.02
N HIS A 43 14.02 0.00 -1.16
CA HIS A 43 15.38 0.39 -0.77
C HIS A 43 16.18 -0.75 -0.11
N HIS A 44 15.53 -1.80 0.39
CA HIS A 44 16.20 -2.96 0.98
C HIS A 44 17.02 -3.76 -0.04
N ASN A 45 16.64 -3.72 -1.33
CA ASN A 45 17.36 -4.40 -2.40
C ASN A 45 18.66 -3.69 -2.82
N GLY A 46 18.99 -2.53 -2.21
CA GLY A 46 20.19 -1.78 -2.49
C GLY A 46 20.15 -1.06 -3.83
N LYS A 47 21.33 -0.85 -4.44
CA LYS A 47 21.42 -0.26 -5.77
C LYS A 47 21.27 -1.35 -6.83
N ILE A 48 20.32 -1.18 -7.72
CA ILE A 48 19.94 -2.15 -8.76
C ILE A 48 20.56 -1.74 -10.11
N ASP A 49 21.17 -2.71 -10.79
CA ASP A 49 21.54 -2.58 -12.22
C ASP A 49 20.36 -3.07 -13.07
N TRP A 50 19.50 -2.14 -13.47
CA TRP A 50 18.28 -2.42 -14.21
C TRP A 50 18.51 -2.98 -15.61
N ALA A 51 19.66 -2.69 -16.24
CA ALA A 51 20.02 -3.28 -17.51
C ALA A 51 20.33 -4.78 -17.36
N ALA A 52 21.05 -5.15 -16.30
CA ALA A 52 21.29 -6.55 -15.97
C ALA A 52 20.01 -7.28 -15.57
N VAL A 53 19.10 -6.61 -14.83
CA VAL A 53 17.78 -7.17 -14.46
C VAL A 53 16.94 -7.45 -15.71
N ARG A 54 16.88 -6.51 -16.68
CA ARG A 54 16.18 -6.75 -17.94
C ARG A 54 16.81 -7.88 -18.72
N ALA A 55 18.12 -7.94 -18.79
CA ALA A 55 18.86 -9.02 -19.49
C ALA A 55 18.66 -10.39 -18.81
N ALA A 56 18.31 -10.43 -17.53
CA ALA A 56 17.95 -11.64 -16.80
C ALA A 56 16.53 -12.15 -17.10
N GLY A 57 15.74 -11.45 -17.94
CA GLY A 57 14.42 -11.87 -18.37
C GLY A 57 13.27 -11.33 -17.51
N VAL A 58 13.51 -10.31 -16.69
CA VAL A 58 12.45 -9.64 -15.92
C VAL A 58 11.64 -8.73 -16.82
N ASP A 59 10.33 -8.93 -16.85
CA ASP A 59 9.38 -8.17 -17.68
C ASP A 59 8.73 -7.01 -16.93
N PHE A 60 8.48 -7.18 -15.62
CA PHE A 60 7.86 -6.15 -14.81
C PHE A 60 8.47 -6.04 -13.41
N ALA A 61 8.28 -4.89 -12.78
CA ALA A 61 8.66 -4.63 -11.40
C ALA A 61 7.54 -3.92 -10.64
N ILE A 62 7.26 -4.34 -9.40
CA ILE A 62 6.37 -3.64 -8.49
C ILE A 62 7.25 -2.95 -7.43
N ILE A 63 7.25 -1.61 -7.43
CA ILE A 63 8.25 -0.80 -6.72
C ILE A 63 7.60 -0.07 -5.55
N ARG A 64 8.17 -0.18 -4.35
CA ARG A 64 7.65 0.49 -3.17
C ARG A 64 7.72 2.01 -3.28
N VAL A 65 6.56 2.67 -3.21
CA VAL A 65 6.49 4.15 -3.13
C VAL A 65 6.91 4.61 -1.74
N GLY A 66 6.38 3.96 -0.72
CA GLY A 66 6.59 4.33 0.67
C GLY A 66 5.92 3.37 1.63
N PHE A 67 5.90 3.78 2.87
CA PHE A 67 5.30 2.99 3.95
C PHE A 67 4.82 3.89 5.09
N ARG A 68 3.86 3.38 5.87
CA ARG A 68 3.51 3.95 7.17
C ARG A 68 4.25 3.18 8.26
N GLY A 69 4.89 3.90 9.17
CA GLY A 69 5.61 3.30 10.30
C GLY A 69 4.66 2.57 11.26
N TYR A 70 5.09 1.43 11.79
CA TYR A 70 4.29 0.56 12.67
C TYR A 70 4.22 1.00 14.13
N GLY A 71 4.90 2.07 14.51
CA GLY A 71 4.74 2.72 15.83
C GLY A 71 3.44 3.53 15.91
N ASP A 72 3.03 3.89 17.12
CA ASP A 72 1.76 4.60 17.40
C ASP A 72 1.53 5.86 16.56
N LYS A 73 2.60 6.57 16.21
CA LYS A 73 2.54 7.79 15.39
C LYS A 73 2.13 7.52 13.94
N GLY A 74 2.35 6.31 13.42
CA GLY A 74 2.03 5.97 12.04
C GLY A 74 2.60 6.96 11.02
N THR A 75 3.87 7.35 11.16
CA THR A 75 4.48 8.38 10.30
C THR A 75 4.65 7.86 8.88
N LEU A 76 4.15 8.60 7.88
CA LEU A 76 4.37 8.31 6.48
C LEU A 76 5.85 8.56 6.10
N LYS A 77 6.42 7.65 5.32
CA LYS A 77 7.78 7.73 4.79
C LYS A 77 7.81 7.28 3.35
N LEU A 78 8.53 8.04 2.53
CA LEU A 78 8.84 7.62 1.17
C LEU A 78 9.96 6.59 1.18
N ASP A 79 9.92 5.69 0.21
CA ASP A 79 11.06 4.82 -0.05
C ASP A 79 12.18 5.62 -0.68
N SER A 80 13.37 5.57 -0.07
CA SER A 80 14.52 6.41 -0.45
C SER A 80 15.06 6.11 -1.85
N ARG A 81 14.70 4.97 -2.44
CA ARG A 81 15.12 4.57 -3.79
C ARG A 81 13.98 4.53 -4.81
N PHE A 82 12.79 5.00 -4.43
CA PHE A 82 11.62 4.92 -5.31
C PHE A 82 11.89 5.52 -6.69
N ASN A 83 12.31 6.77 -6.75
CA ASN A 83 12.57 7.46 -8.02
C ASN A 83 13.65 6.74 -8.84
N GLU A 84 14.79 6.40 -8.21
CA GLU A 84 15.90 5.69 -8.85
C GLU A 84 15.44 4.35 -9.45
N ASN A 85 14.63 3.60 -8.72
CA ASN A 85 14.14 2.30 -9.16
C ASN A 85 13.13 2.42 -10.30
N VAL A 86 12.16 3.35 -10.20
CA VAL A 86 11.17 3.56 -11.27
C VAL A 86 11.84 4.03 -12.56
N GLU A 87 12.71 5.02 -12.48
CA GLU A 87 13.45 5.53 -13.65
C GLU A 87 14.34 4.44 -14.27
N GLY A 88 15.04 3.68 -13.43
CA GLY A 88 15.88 2.58 -13.88
C GLY A 88 15.09 1.48 -14.59
N ALA A 89 13.97 1.06 -14.05
CA ALA A 89 13.11 0.04 -14.65
C ALA A 89 12.53 0.52 -16.00
N LEU A 90 11.91 1.69 -16.03
CA LEU A 90 11.28 2.24 -17.23
C LEU A 90 12.29 2.48 -18.35
N ASN A 91 13.48 3.01 -18.04
CA ASN A 91 14.55 3.27 -19.01
C ASN A 91 15.11 1.98 -19.64
N ASN A 92 14.90 0.83 -19.01
CA ASN A 92 15.29 -0.49 -19.52
C ASN A 92 14.13 -1.30 -20.09
N GLY A 93 12.95 -0.68 -20.30
CA GLY A 93 11.79 -1.34 -20.90
C GLY A 93 11.11 -2.37 -19.99
N ILE A 94 11.27 -2.25 -18.67
CA ILE A 94 10.57 -3.05 -17.67
C ILE A 94 9.29 -2.31 -17.33
N GLN A 95 8.13 -3.02 -17.35
CA GLN A 95 6.86 -2.45 -16.97
C GLN A 95 6.82 -2.21 -15.46
N VAL A 96 6.18 -1.12 -15.02
CA VAL A 96 6.20 -0.73 -13.61
C VAL A 96 4.81 -0.64 -13.02
N GLY A 97 4.63 -1.33 -11.90
CA GLY A 97 3.60 -1.08 -10.91
C GLY A 97 4.24 -0.57 -9.62
N VAL A 98 3.41 -0.16 -8.68
CA VAL A 98 3.91 0.33 -7.40
C VAL A 98 3.12 -0.22 -6.24
N TYR A 99 3.70 -0.22 -5.03
CA TYR A 99 2.99 -0.58 -3.82
C TYR A 99 3.28 0.38 -2.67
N PHE A 100 2.34 0.46 -1.75
CA PHE A 100 2.49 1.18 -0.50
C PHE A 100 2.30 0.20 0.67
N TYR A 101 3.35 0.04 1.50
CA TYR A 101 3.29 -0.80 2.69
C TYR A 101 2.48 -0.09 3.78
N SER A 102 1.29 -0.62 4.03
CA SER A 102 0.31 0.01 4.88
C SER A 102 0.42 -0.44 6.33
N GLN A 103 0.31 0.54 7.21
CA GLN A 103 -0.01 0.36 8.62
C GLN A 103 -1.17 1.29 9.03
N ALA A 104 -2.06 1.59 8.09
CA ALA A 104 -3.26 2.37 8.35
C ALA A 104 -4.17 1.66 9.36
N VAL A 105 -4.71 2.41 10.31
CA VAL A 105 -5.70 1.92 11.30
C VAL A 105 -7.06 2.59 11.12
N THR A 106 -7.16 3.54 10.19
CA THR A 106 -8.40 4.20 9.78
C THR A 106 -8.51 4.25 8.26
N VAL A 107 -9.73 4.44 7.76
CA VAL A 107 -9.96 4.66 6.33
C VAL A 107 -9.33 5.96 5.82
N TYR A 108 -9.19 6.97 6.68
CA TYR A 108 -8.52 8.23 6.34
C TYR A 108 -7.04 8.03 6.11
N GLU A 109 -6.38 7.29 7.00
CA GLU A 109 -4.97 6.95 6.82
C GLU A 109 -4.73 6.16 5.52
N ALA A 110 -5.67 5.27 5.14
CA ALA A 110 -5.60 4.56 3.87
C ALA A 110 -5.69 5.51 2.66
N VAL A 111 -6.58 6.51 2.73
CA VAL A 111 -6.70 7.54 1.69
C VAL A 111 -5.43 8.40 1.60
N GLU A 112 -4.80 8.73 2.73
CA GLU A 112 -3.49 9.41 2.75
C GLU A 112 -2.41 8.58 2.05
N GLU A 113 -2.31 7.29 2.38
CA GLU A 113 -1.36 6.37 1.76
C GLU A 113 -1.57 6.26 0.25
N ALA A 114 -2.85 6.13 -0.18
CA ALA A 114 -3.22 6.13 -1.58
C ALA A 114 -2.83 7.45 -2.28
N SER A 115 -3.04 8.59 -1.61
CA SER A 115 -2.70 9.90 -2.16
C SER A 115 -1.19 10.06 -2.38
N VAL A 116 -0.38 9.59 -1.43
CA VAL A 116 1.08 9.54 -1.59
C VAL A 116 1.45 8.66 -2.77
N ALA A 117 0.91 7.43 -2.84
CA ALA A 117 1.20 6.51 -3.92
C ALA A 117 0.84 7.10 -5.29
N VAL A 118 -0.34 7.69 -5.43
CA VAL A 118 -0.81 8.33 -6.66
C VAL A 118 0.06 9.54 -7.04
N ASN A 119 0.34 10.45 -6.11
CA ASN A 119 1.08 11.68 -6.39
C ASN A 119 2.51 11.41 -6.87
N TYR A 120 3.17 10.42 -6.27
CA TYR A 120 4.51 10.04 -6.71
C TYR A 120 4.51 9.27 -8.02
N SER A 121 3.47 8.47 -8.28
CA SER A 121 3.30 7.71 -9.53
C SER A 121 3.01 8.59 -10.74
N ARG A 122 2.35 9.74 -10.57
CA ARG A 122 2.00 10.67 -11.69
C ARG A 122 3.19 11.16 -12.52
N LYS A 123 4.36 11.16 -11.94
CA LYS A 123 5.59 11.61 -12.61
C LYS A 123 6.09 10.61 -13.66
N TYR A 124 5.55 9.39 -13.65
CA TYR A 124 6.07 8.26 -14.39
C TYR A 124 4.98 7.55 -15.19
N ASN A 125 5.38 6.83 -16.21
CA ASN A 125 4.49 5.96 -16.98
C ASN A 125 4.27 4.62 -16.23
N ILE A 126 3.44 4.64 -15.17
CA ILE A 126 3.07 3.45 -14.41
C ILE A 126 1.95 2.72 -15.16
N THR A 127 2.22 1.52 -15.68
CA THR A 127 1.28 0.74 -16.48
C THR A 127 0.59 -0.37 -15.71
N LEU A 128 1.18 -0.83 -14.59
CA LEU A 128 0.61 -1.82 -13.71
C LEU A 128 -0.13 -1.17 -12.53
N PRO A 129 -0.87 -1.96 -11.73
CA PRO A 129 -1.63 -1.42 -10.61
C PRO A 129 -0.80 -0.70 -9.55
N ILE A 130 -1.51 0.13 -8.76
CA ILE A 130 -1.04 0.64 -7.47
C ILE A 130 -1.62 -0.28 -6.39
N TYR A 131 -0.75 -0.99 -5.69
CA TYR A 131 -1.13 -2.00 -4.70
C TYR A 131 -1.13 -1.47 -3.28
N PHE A 132 -2.20 -1.80 -2.56
CA PHE A 132 -2.26 -1.75 -1.10
C PHE A 132 -1.59 -3.00 -0.55
N ASP A 133 -0.46 -2.84 0.11
CA ASP A 133 0.27 -3.94 0.73
C ASP A 133 -0.12 -4.03 2.21
N THR A 134 -0.73 -5.15 2.60
CA THR A 134 -1.21 -5.41 3.95
C THR A 134 -0.74 -6.76 4.47
N GLU A 135 0.00 -6.69 5.55
CA GLU A 135 0.58 -7.86 6.22
C GLU A 135 0.85 -7.56 7.70
N PHE A 136 1.14 -8.56 8.51
CA PHE A 136 1.60 -8.33 9.85
C PHE A 136 2.99 -7.66 9.85
N SER A 137 3.20 -6.72 10.75
CA SER A 137 4.46 -5.95 10.83
C SER A 137 5.69 -6.81 11.14
N ASN A 138 5.47 -7.88 11.88
CA ASN A 138 6.48 -8.85 12.31
C ASN A 138 5.82 -10.11 12.88
N SER A 139 6.63 -11.10 13.23
CA SER A 139 6.17 -12.37 13.84
C SER A 139 5.49 -12.22 15.20
N GLU A 140 5.71 -11.11 15.90
CA GLU A 140 5.11 -10.82 17.21
C GLU A 140 3.78 -10.06 17.09
N HIS A 141 3.38 -9.68 15.89
CA HIS A 141 2.19 -8.90 15.59
C HIS A 141 2.09 -7.63 16.47
N SER A 142 3.18 -6.90 16.55
CA SER A 142 3.31 -5.75 17.44
C SER A 142 3.06 -4.39 16.80
N GLY A 143 2.83 -4.36 15.48
CA GLY A 143 2.50 -3.15 14.74
C GLY A 143 1.13 -2.59 15.06
N ARG A 144 0.95 -1.31 14.75
CA ARG A 144 -0.30 -0.58 15.04
C ARG A 144 -1.52 -1.15 14.31
N ALA A 145 -1.33 -1.69 13.09
CA ALA A 145 -2.39 -2.31 12.30
C ALA A 145 -2.62 -3.80 12.64
N ASP A 146 -1.72 -4.44 13.39
CA ASP A 146 -1.76 -5.89 13.61
C ASP A 146 -2.93 -6.34 14.49
N ARG A 147 -3.54 -5.42 15.24
CA ARG A 147 -4.69 -5.70 16.14
C ARG A 147 -6.04 -5.40 15.51
N LEU A 148 -6.08 -5.04 14.24
CA LEU A 148 -7.34 -4.77 13.55
C LEU A 148 -8.11 -6.06 13.31
N THR A 149 -9.44 -5.96 13.31
CA THR A 149 -10.31 -7.06 12.87
C THR A 149 -10.32 -7.17 11.34
N ALA A 150 -10.67 -8.34 10.81
CA ALA A 150 -10.82 -8.56 9.37
C ALA A 150 -11.74 -7.52 8.70
N SER A 151 -12.83 -7.11 9.37
CA SER A 151 -13.73 -6.07 8.86
C SER A 151 -13.06 -4.70 8.77
N GLN A 152 -12.27 -4.31 9.78
CA GLN A 152 -11.55 -3.03 9.77
C GLN A 152 -10.47 -3.02 8.68
N ARG A 153 -9.65 -4.09 8.59
CA ARG A 153 -8.63 -4.24 7.53
C ARG A 153 -9.25 -4.13 6.15
N THR A 154 -10.37 -4.83 5.93
CA THR A 154 -11.08 -4.80 4.65
C THR A 154 -11.61 -3.40 4.31
N ASN A 155 -12.16 -2.67 5.29
CA ASN A 155 -12.61 -1.29 5.07
C ASN A 155 -11.46 -0.37 4.66
N ILE A 156 -10.30 -0.54 5.28
CA ILE A 156 -9.07 0.20 5.01
C ILE A 156 -8.56 -0.11 3.59
N ALA A 157 -8.47 -1.39 3.23
CA ALA A 157 -8.06 -1.82 1.90
C ALA A 157 -9.00 -1.28 0.80
N VAL A 158 -10.32 -1.35 1.02
CA VAL A 158 -11.33 -0.78 0.11
C VAL A 158 -11.14 0.74 -0.04
N ALA A 159 -10.92 1.47 1.06
CA ALA A 159 -10.73 2.92 1.01
C ALA A 159 -9.49 3.32 0.19
N PHE A 160 -8.38 2.62 0.37
CA PHE A 160 -7.18 2.81 -0.45
C PHE A 160 -7.47 2.54 -1.94
N CYS A 161 -8.08 1.39 -2.25
CA CYS A 161 -8.36 0.99 -3.62
C CYS A 161 -9.33 1.95 -4.32
N GLU A 162 -10.40 2.40 -3.66
CA GLU A 162 -11.32 3.37 -4.24
C GLU A 162 -10.65 4.74 -4.46
N ALA A 163 -9.74 5.17 -3.57
CA ALA A 163 -8.96 6.37 -3.77
C ALA A 163 -8.04 6.28 -5.01
N VAL A 164 -7.35 5.17 -5.18
CA VAL A 164 -6.51 4.88 -6.34
C VAL A 164 -7.34 4.85 -7.63
N LYS A 165 -8.49 4.18 -7.61
CA LYS A 165 -9.42 4.08 -8.74
C LYS A 165 -9.96 5.44 -9.15
N ASN A 166 -10.37 6.27 -8.19
CA ASN A 166 -10.87 7.61 -8.44
C ASN A 166 -9.80 8.53 -9.05
N ALA A 167 -8.52 8.25 -8.80
CA ALA A 167 -7.41 8.94 -9.42
C ALA A 167 -7.06 8.42 -10.84
N GLY A 168 -7.84 7.49 -11.41
CA GLY A 168 -7.66 6.94 -12.75
C GLY A 168 -6.60 5.84 -12.83
N TYR A 169 -6.18 5.25 -11.70
CA TYR A 169 -5.26 4.13 -11.68
C TYR A 169 -5.99 2.82 -11.39
N LYS A 170 -5.41 1.71 -11.83
CA LYS A 170 -5.88 0.37 -11.48
C LYS A 170 -5.47 0.05 -10.04
N PRO A 171 -6.41 -0.20 -9.12
CA PRO A 171 -6.08 -0.58 -7.75
C PRO A 171 -5.83 -2.08 -7.63
N GLY A 172 -4.89 -2.44 -6.77
CA GLY A 172 -4.64 -3.82 -6.40
C GLY A 172 -4.42 -3.98 -4.89
N ILE A 173 -4.40 -5.23 -4.44
CA ILE A 173 -4.14 -5.58 -3.05
C ILE A 173 -3.09 -6.68 -3.04
N TYR A 174 -2.07 -6.51 -2.19
CA TYR A 174 -1.13 -7.55 -1.85
C TYR A 174 -1.38 -8.04 -0.43
N ALA A 175 -1.40 -9.35 -0.28
CA ALA A 175 -1.35 -10.04 0.99
C ALA A 175 -0.85 -11.47 0.82
N SER A 176 -0.43 -12.11 1.91
CA SER A 176 -0.19 -13.55 1.88
C SER A 176 -1.49 -14.33 1.72
N LYS A 177 -1.40 -15.57 1.22
CA LYS A 177 -2.55 -16.47 1.09
C LYS A 177 -3.34 -16.60 2.40
N THR A 178 -2.66 -16.83 3.52
CA THR A 178 -3.30 -16.94 4.83
C THR A 178 -3.93 -15.63 5.28
N PHE A 179 -3.29 -14.50 5.02
CA PHE A 179 -3.84 -13.20 5.34
C PHE A 179 -5.15 -12.92 4.58
N TYR A 180 -5.23 -13.30 3.30
CA TYR A 180 -6.47 -13.20 2.53
C TYR A 180 -7.61 -14.05 3.11
N THR A 181 -7.30 -15.24 3.64
CA THR A 181 -8.32 -16.16 4.15
C THR A 181 -8.76 -15.84 5.57
N ASP A 182 -7.85 -15.36 6.41
CA ASP A 182 -8.05 -15.27 7.86
C ASP A 182 -8.25 -13.82 8.33
N GLU A 183 -7.62 -12.86 7.65
CA GLU A 183 -7.52 -11.47 8.09
C GLU A 183 -8.31 -10.48 7.21
N LEU A 184 -8.94 -10.94 6.12
CA LEU A 184 -9.67 -10.11 5.17
C LEU A 184 -11.01 -10.74 4.78
N ASN A 185 -12.02 -9.92 4.49
CA ASN A 185 -13.28 -10.34 3.88
C ASN A 185 -13.13 -10.36 2.35
N PHE A 186 -12.58 -11.42 1.80
CA PHE A 186 -12.22 -11.52 0.39
C PHE A 186 -13.37 -11.18 -0.57
N SER A 187 -14.62 -11.54 -0.26
CA SER A 187 -15.78 -11.25 -1.11
C SER A 187 -15.99 -9.76 -1.42
N ARG A 188 -15.43 -8.86 -0.61
CA ARG A 188 -15.47 -7.42 -0.82
C ARG A 188 -14.28 -6.90 -1.62
N LEU A 189 -13.29 -7.72 -1.88
CA LEU A 189 -12.03 -7.38 -2.52
C LEU A 189 -11.91 -7.91 -3.94
N SER A 190 -12.80 -8.80 -4.37
CA SER A 190 -12.75 -9.51 -5.65
C SER A 190 -12.83 -8.61 -6.90
N ASN A 191 -13.19 -7.33 -6.75
CA ASN A 191 -13.23 -6.35 -7.84
C ASN A 191 -11.89 -5.62 -8.04
N TYR A 192 -10.88 -5.89 -7.18
CA TYR A 192 -9.56 -5.31 -7.28
C TYR A 192 -8.56 -6.35 -7.79
N GLU A 193 -7.43 -5.90 -8.31
CA GLU A 193 -6.37 -6.80 -8.74
C GLU A 193 -5.73 -7.50 -7.53
N ILE A 194 -5.72 -8.81 -7.53
CA ILE A 194 -5.18 -9.59 -6.42
C ILE A 194 -3.73 -9.99 -6.72
N TRP A 195 -2.84 -9.61 -5.83
CA TRP A 195 -1.45 -10.04 -5.79
C TRP A 195 -1.25 -10.88 -4.52
N VAL A 196 -1.13 -12.18 -4.70
CA VAL A 196 -1.03 -13.14 -3.59
C VAL A 196 0.41 -13.59 -3.37
N ALA A 197 0.86 -13.58 -2.11
CA ALA A 197 2.09 -14.26 -1.71
C ALA A 197 1.77 -15.66 -1.18
N HIS A 198 2.38 -16.64 -1.81
CA HIS A 198 2.34 -18.03 -1.37
C HIS A 198 3.65 -18.72 -1.79
N TYR A 199 4.54 -18.90 -0.83
CA TYR A 199 5.88 -19.45 -1.06
C TYR A 199 5.82 -20.97 -1.15
N THR A 200 5.82 -21.48 -2.35
CA THR A 200 5.79 -22.91 -2.66
C THR A 200 6.57 -23.18 -3.94
N SER A 201 7.17 -24.38 -4.05
CA SER A 201 7.84 -24.84 -5.23
C SER A 201 6.89 -25.38 -6.31
N GLU A 202 5.64 -25.61 -5.94
CA GLU A 202 4.57 -26.07 -6.81
C GLU A 202 3.62 -24.92 -7.14
N THR A 203 2.52 -25.22 -7.80
CA THR A 203 1.45 -24.25 -8.05
C THR A 203 0.78 -23.83 -6.75
N THR A 204 0.43 -22.55 -6.63
CA THR A 204 -0.36 -22.09 -5.48
C THR A 204 -1.72 -22.78 -5.46
N ASP A 205 -2.16 -23.14 -4.26
CA ASP A 205 -3.52 -23.64 -3.98
C ASP A 205 -4.48 -22.54 -3.49
N PHE A 206 -4.14 -21.28 -3.75
CA PHE A 206 -5.03 -20.13 -3.48
C PHE A 206 -6.31 -20.26 -4.29
N LYS A 207 -7.46 -20.22 -3.61
CA LYS A 207 -8.75 -20.62 -4.17
C LYS A 207 -9.49 -19.54 -4.94
N TYR A 208 -8.99 -18.33 -4.88
CA TYR A 208 -9.63 -17.18 -5.51
C TYR A 208 -8.86 -16.74 -6.75
N ASP A 209 -9.51 -15.99 -7.62
CA ASP A 209 -8.87 -15.39 -8.77
C ASP A 209 -7.80 -14.41 -8.35
N TYR A 210 -6.63 -14.50 -8.96
CA TYR A 210 -5.49 -13.61 -8.75
C TYR A 210 -4.83 -13.26 -10.09
N LYS A 211 -4.09 -12.19 -10.09
CA LYS A 211 -3.38 -11.70 -11.28
C LYS A 211 -1.88 -11.80 -11.14
N VAL A 212 -1.37 -11.60 -9.95
CA VAL A 212 0.06 -11.73 -9.64
C VAL A 212 0.24 -12.71 -8.48
N TRP A 213 1.22 -13.56 -8.62
CA TRP A 213 1.63 -14.50 -7.58
C TRP A 213 3.11 -14.31 -7.25
N GLN A 214 3.40 -13.90 -6.02
CA GLN A 214 4.74 -13.89 -5.44
C GLN A 214 5.03 -15.28 -4.89
N TYR A 215 5.92 -16.02 -5.54
CA TYR A 215 6.13 -17.43 -5.20
C TYR A 215 7.39 -17.70 -4.38
N THR A 216 8.30 -16.74 -4.27
CA THR A 216 9.50 -16.84 -3.43
C THR A 216 10.03 -15.47 -3.00
N PRO A 217 10.44 -15.33 -1.72
CA PRO A 217 11.11 -14.13 -1.23
C PRO A 217 12.64 -14.24 -1.31
N LYS A 218 13.20 -15.27 -1.93
CA LYS A 218 14.64 -15.60 -1.93
C LYS A 218 15.18 -15.83 -3.33
N GLY A 219 14.61 -15.14 -4.32
CA GLY A 219 15.10 -15.21 -5.69
C GLY A 219 16.47 -14.53 -5.84
N ARG A 220 17.22 -14.97 -6.86
CA ARG A 220 18.47 -14.34 -7.27
C ARG A 220 18.33 -13.85 -8.69
N VAL A 221 18.44 -12.53 -8.86
CA VAL A 221 18.35 -11.86 -10.16
C VAL A 221 19.67 -11.12 -10.40
N ASN A 222 20.27 -11.36 -11.57
CA ASN A 222 21.46 -10.62 -11.94
C ASN A 222 21.14 -9.11 -11.98
N GLY A 223 21.99 -8.30 -11.35
CA GLY A 223 21.78 -6.86 -11.18
C GLY A 223 21.20 -6.47 -9.83
N ILE A 224 20.73 -7.41 -9.00
CA ILE A 224 20.27 -7.16 -7.64
C ILE A 224 21.23 -7.79 -6.63
N PRO A 225 21.78 -7.01 -5.69
CA PRO A 225 22.85 -7.54 -4.79
C PRO A 225 22.36 -8.54 -3.74
N ASN A 226 21.07 -8.49 -3.39
CA ASN A 226 20.46 -9.29 -2.32
C ASN A 226 19.43 -10.27 -2.85
N ASP A 227 18.86 -11.10 -1.95
CA ASP A 227 17.65 -11.85 -2.23
C ASP A 227 16.53 -10.86 -2.64
N THR A 228 15.69 -11.28 -3.56
CA THR A 228 14.58 -10.47 -4.04
C THR A 228 13.34 -11.34 -4.24
N ASP A 229 12.19 -10.72 -4.08
CA ASP A 229 10.90 -11.35 -4.29
C ASP A 229 10.67 -11.57 -5.78
N ILE A 230 10.27 -12.79 -6.15
CA ILE A 230 9.99 -13.14 -7.54
C ILE A 230 8.51 -13.39 -7.71
N ASN A 231 7.99 -12.82 -8.78
CA ASN A 231 6.58 -12.83 -9.13
C ASN A 231 6.34 -13.40 -10.53
N ILE A 232 5.13 -13.90 -10.72
CA ILE A 232 4.58 -14.20 -12.04
C ILE A 232 3.24 -13.47 -12.17
N ALA A 233 3.05 -12.77 -13.29
CA ALA A 233 1.76 -12.21 -13.67
C ALA A 233 1.12 -13.09 -14.77
N LEU A 234 -0.19 -13.36 -14.64
CA LEU A 234 -0.90 -14.32 -15.50
C LEU A 234 -1.41 -13.71 -16.82
N PHE A 235 -0.95 -12.54 -17.22
CA PHE A 235 -1.37 -11.87 -18.46
C PHE A 235 -0.45 -10.67 -18.75
N ASP A 236 -0.57 -10.16 -19.96
CA ASP A 236 0.14 -8.97 -20.41
C ASP A 236 -0.65 -7.71 -20.03
N TYR A 237 -0.11 -6.89 -19.17
CA TYR A 237 -0.66 -5.57 -18.85
C TYR A 237 -0.42 -4.53 -19.96
N GLY A 238 0.47 -4.83 -20.92
CA GLY A 238 1.08 -3.82 -21.80
C GLY A 238 0.23 -3.38 -22.98
N ASN A 239 -0.85 -4.03 -23.32
CA ASN A 239 -1.46 -3.85 -24.65
C ASN A 239 -2.87 -3.26 -24.68
N ASN A 240 -3.55 -3.00 -23.58
CA ASN A 240 -4.96 -2.62 -23.62
C ASN A 240 -5.43 -1.50 -22.70
N ASP A 241 -4.57 -0.89 -21.91
CA ASP A 241 -5.02 0.22 -21.07
C ASP A 241 -4.77 1.54 -21.80
N ASP A 242 -5.83 2.10 -22.37
CA ASP A 242 -5.87 3.47 -22.85
C ASP A 242 -5.53 4.41 -21.68
N MET A 243 -4.31 4.93 -21.72
CA MET A 243 -3.76 5.83 -20.70
C MET A 243 -4.38 7.24 -20.77
N SER A 244 -5.29 7.48 -21.71
CA SER A 244 -5.86 8.81 -21.98
C SER A 244 -6.75 9.32 -20.84
N ASP A 245 -7.24 8.44 -19.98
CA ASP A 245 -8.16 8.81 -18.88
C ASP A 245 -7.46 9.11 -17.53
N ARG A 246 -6.11 9.07 -17.49
CA ARG A 246 -5.33 9.37 -16.26
C ARG A 246 -5.26 10.85 -15.91
N GLY A 247 -6.09 11.68 -16.50
CA GLY A 247 -6.22 13.10 -16.23
C GLY A 247 -7.37 13.46 -15.28
N GLY A 248 -8.10 12.49 -14.79
CA GLY A 248 -9.17 12.70 -13.83
C GLY A 248 -8.64 13.35 -12.55
N SER A 249 -9.12 14.52 -12.23
CA SER A 249 -8.72 15.36 -11.11
C SER A 249 -9.28 14.84 -9.78
N VAL A 250 -8.80 13.74 -9.27
CA VAL A 250 -9.05 13.39 -7.88
C VAL A 250 -7.75 12.95 -7.24
N ALA A 251 -6.82 13.90 -7.14
CA ALA A 251 -5.81 13.80 -6.11
C ALA A 251 -6.50 14.11 -4.79
N PHE A 252 -6.49 13.16 -3.87
CA PHE A 252 -6.99 13.41 -2.52
C PHE A 252 -6.11 14.43 -1.80
N PHE A 253 -4.85 14.61 -2.24
CA PHE A 253 -3.95 15.64 -1.73
C PHE A 253 -3.09 16.22 -2.86
N ASP A 254 -3.12 17.52 -3.03
CA ASP A 254 -2.38 18.22 -4.08
C ASP A 254 -0.92 18.53 -3.68
N SER A 255 -0.57 18.35 -2.40
CA SER A 255 0.75 18.68 -1.86
C SER A 255 1.06 17.95 -0.56
N ASP A 256 2.34 17.90 -0.17
CA ASP A 256 2.78 17.42 1.15
C ASP A 256 2.13 18.23 2.29
N THR A 257 1.79 19.50 2.04
CA THR A 257 1.10 20.36 2.99
C THR A 257 -0.32 19.87 3.25
N ASP A 258 -1.05 19.44 2.22
CA ASP A 258 -2.42 18.92 2.38
C ASP A 258 -2.43 17.58 3.11
N ILE A 259 -1.45 16.71 2.85
CA ILE A 259 -1.25 15.48 3.62
C ILE A 259 -1.02 15.81 5.09
N GLN A 260 -0.15 16.79 5.38
CA GLN A 260 0.13 17.18 6.76
C GLN A 260 -1.09 17.81 7.45
N ASN A 261 -1.88 18.60 6.73
CA ASN A 261 -3.12 19.18 7.25
C ASN A 261 -4.15 18.09 7.60
N ALA A 262 -4.33 17.09 6.76
CA ALA A 262 -5.22 15.97 7.05
C ALA A 262 -4.75 15.16 8.26
N LEU A 263 -3.44 14.90 8.39
CA LEU A 263 -2.84 14.25 9.57
C LEU A 263 -3.08 15.04 10.85
N ASN A 264 -2.92 16.36 10.81
CA ASN A 264 -3.16 17.23 11.95
C ASN A 264 -4.64 17.17 12.38
N ALA A 265 -5.55 17.22 11.40
CA ALA A 265 -6.99 17.13 11.65
C ALA A 265 -7.37 15.78 12.28
N GLU A 266 -6.86 14.64 11.75
CA GLU A 266 -7.09 13.32 12.36
C GLU A 266 -6.57 13.24 13.79
N ASN A 267 -5.37 13.76 14.05
CA ASN A 267 -4.79 13.75 15.39
C ASN A 267 -5.62 14.58 16.37
N SER A 268 -6.19 15.70 15.92
CA SER A 268 -7.06 16.54 16.73
C SER A 268 -8.41 15.87 17.00
N ILE A 269 -8.98 15.15 16.03
CA ILE A 269 -10.16 14.30 16.22
C ILE A 269 -9.88 13.21 17.26
N LYS A 270 -8.73 12.53 17.19
CA LYS A 270 -8.32 11.53 18.19
C LYS A 270 -8.18 12.10 19.59
N LYS A 271 -7.61 13.31 19.71
CA LYS A 271 -7.54 14.03 21.00
C LYS A 271 -8.93 14.35 21.54
N TYR A 272 -9.83 14.85 20.69
CA TYR A 272 -11.22 15.08 21.10
C TYR A 272 -11.91 13.77 21.53
N GLN A 273 -11.72 12.68 20.81
CA GLN A 273 -12.26 11.37 21.18
C GLN A 273 -11.86 10.92 22.59
N LEU A 274 -10.62 11.23 23.01
CA LEU A 274 -10.09 10.84 24.31
C LEU A 274 -10.58 11.75 25.43
N PHE A 275 -10.53 13.05 25.23
CA PHE A 275 -10.74 14.05 26.30
C PHE A 275 -12.10 14.74 26.24
N ARG A 276 -12.75 14.78 25.09
CA ARG A 276 -14.12 15.26 24.86
C ARG A 276 -14.40 16.68 25.33
N THR A 277 -13.40 17.58 25.28
CA THR A 277 -13.58 18.99 25.68
C THR A 277 -14.02 19.85 24.50
N GLN A 278 -14.71 20.98 24.79
CA GLN A 278 -15.11 21.93 23.76
C GLN A 278 -13.91 22.54 23.05
N THR A 279 -12.83 22.80 23.79
CA THR A 279 -11.57 23.33 23.23
C THR A 279 -10.97 22.38 22.20
N LEU A 280 -10.90 21.08 22.49
CA LEU A 280 -10.36 20.09 21.56
C LEU A 280 -11.26 19.85 20.34
N TYR A 281 -12.58 19.93 20.52
CA TYR A 281 -13.52 19.91 19.40
C TYR A 281 -13.29 21.09 18.44
N ASN A 282 -13.18 22.30 18.98
CA ASN A 282 -12.92 23.51 18.20
C ASN A 282 -11.55 23.45 17.51
N SER A 283 -10.54 22.89 18.17
CA SER A 283 -9.23 22.66 17.56
C SER A 283 -9.32 21.70 16.38
N ALA A 284 -10.05 20.59 16.53
CA ALA A 284 -10.26 19.64 15.45
C ALA A 284 -11.00 20.26 14.25
N GLN A 285 -12.04 21.09 14.49
CA GLN A 285 -12.71 21.85 13.44
C GLN A 285 -11.74 22.77 12.69
N SER A 286 -10.91 23.52 13.44
CA SER A 286 -9.92 24.42 12.85
C SER A 286 -8.89 23.66 11.99
N ASP A 287 -8.40 22.52 12.46
CA ASP A 287 -7.43 21.73 11.72
C ASP A 287 -8.05 21.11 10.45
N ILE A 288 -9.33 20.70 10.50
CA ILE A 288 -10.08 20.24 9.32
C ILE A 288 -10.21 21.38 8.28
N ASP A 289 -10.36 22.62 8.72
CA ASP A 289 -10.51 23.76 7.80
C ASP A 289 -9.28 24.01 6.93
N PHE A 290 -8.10 23.62 7.38
CA PHE A 290 -6.87 23.67 6.59
C PHE A 290 -6.76 22.55 5.53
N VAL A 291 -7.62 21.55 5.56
CA VAL A 291 -7.64 20.50 4.52
C VAL A 291 -8.28 21.07 3.25
N ASN A 292 -7.52 21.11 2.16
CA ASN A 292 -7.98 21.69 0.91
C ASN A 292 -8.85 20.74 0.08
N GLN A 293 -8.71 19.44 0.28
CA GLN A 293 -9.46 18.43 -0.48
C GLN A 293 -10.91 18.31 0.02
N PRO A 294 -11.93 18.70 -0.79
CA PRO A 294 -13.31 18.79 -0.34
C PRO A 294 -13.88 17.49 0.21
N GLU A 295 -13.57 16.36 -0.44
CA GLU A 295 -14.10 15.05 -0.02
C GLU A 295 -13.47 14.55 1.28
N VAL A 296 -12.16 14.77 1.46
CA VAL A 296 -11.46 14.42 2.71
C VAL A 296 -11.95 15.32 3.83
N LYS A 297 -12.06 16.62 3.58
CA LYS A 297 -12.60 17.60 4.51
C LYS A 297 -14.01 17.23 5.00
N ALA A 298 -14.91 16.90 4.08
CA ALA A 298 -16.27 16.47 4.40
C ALA A 298 -16.28 15.20 5.29
N LYS A 299 -15.50 14.19 4.96
CA LYS A 299 -15.40 12.95 5.75
C LYS A 299 -14.86 13.20 7.16
N LEU A 300 -13.88 14.09 7.32
CA LEU A 300 -13.32 14.45 8.61
C LEU A 300 -14.34 15.22 9.48
N PHE A 301 -15.11 16.14 8.88
CA PHE A 301 -16.22 16.81 9.56
C PHE A 301 -17.30 15.83 10.01
N ASP A 302 -17.71 14.91 9.13
CA ASP A 302 -18.71 13.89 9.47
C ASP A 302 -18.23 12.99 10.61
N ALA A 303 -16.94 12.60 10.61
CA ALA A 303 -16.35 11.82 11.69
C ALA A 303 -16.35 12.57 13.01
N LEU A 304 -15.97 13.86 13.01
CA LEU A 304 -15.95 14.70 14.20
C LEU A 304 -17.38 14.92 14.76
N GLU A 305 -18.35 15.22 13.90
CA GLU A 305 -19.75 15.42 14.31
C GLU A 305 -20.37 14.11 14.84
N ASN A 306 -20.09 12.99 14.21
CA ASN A 306 -20.54 11.68 14.70
C ASN A 306 -19.97 11.35 16.09
N LEU A 307 -18.70 11.69 16.34
CA LEU A 307 -18.08 11.51 17.66
C LEU A 307 -18.73 12.44 18.69
N LYS A 308 -18.96 13.72 18.35
CA LYS A 308 -19.64 14.68 19.22
C LYS A 308 -21.03 14.19 19.61
N ASN A 309 -21.83 13.75 18.62
CA ASN A 309 -23.18 13.25 18.85
C ASN A 309 -23.20 11.98 19.71
N LYS A 310 -22.17 11.12 19.56
CA LYS A 310 -22.05 9.86 20.31
C LYS A 310 -21.50 10.04 21.73
N LEU A 311 -20.53 10.94 21.91
CA LEU A 311 -19.74 11.03 23.14
C LEU A 311 -20.08 12.28 23.99
N GLY A 312 -20.57 13.35 23.37
CA GLY A 312 -20.79 14.64 24.04
C GLY A 312 -19.51 15.32 24.51
N PHE A 313 -19.67 16.33 25.38
CA PHE A 313 -18.55 17.06 25.97
C PHE A 313 -18.37 16.71 27.44
N LEU A 314 -17.12 16.72 27.89
CA LEU A 314 -16.74 16.74 29.30
C LEU A 314 -16.36 18.16 29.70
N ALA A 315 -16.40 18.45 31.01
CA ALA A 315 -15.93 19.73 31.53
C ALA A 315 -14.45 19.96 31.18
N GLU A 316 -14.12 21.21 30.85
CA GLU A 316 -12.73 21.61 30.68
C GLU A 316 -11.96 21.40 31.99
N PRO A 317 -10.69 20.97 31.95
CA PRO A 317 -9.85 20.93 33.13
C PRO A 317 -9.75 22.31 33.71
N THR A 318 -10.12 22.49 34.98
CA THR A 318 -9.91 23.74 35.68
C THR A 318 -8.41 23.93 35.87
N THR A 319 -7.85 24.94 35.23
CA THR A 319 -6.50 25.41 35.57
C THR A 319 -6.62 26.17 36.87
N ASN A 320 -6.43 25.48 38.01
CA ASN A 320 -6.17 26.16 39.26
C ASN A 320 -4.79 26.82 39.15
N SER A 321 -4.80 28.09 38.84
CA SER A 321 -3.67 28.97 39.14
C SER A 321 -3.75 29.35 40.60
N GLU A 322 -3.39 28.47 41.51
CA GLU A 322 -3.01 28.85 42.84
C GLU A 322 -1.50 29.09 42.83
N ASN A 323 -1.17 30.38 42.78
CA ASN A 323 0.09 30.90 43.27
C ASN A 323 0.18 30.59 44.77
N ASP A 324 0.84 29.54 45.13
CA ASP A 324 1.30 29.33 46.51
C ASP A 324 2.76 29.84 46.60
N GLU A 325 2.89 31.16 46.76
CA GLU A 325 4.10 31.78 47.30
C GLU A 325 4.14 31.51 48.80
N THR A 326 4.62 30.36 49.21
CA THR A 326 5.13 30.17 50.55
C THR A 326 6.65 30.28 50.53
N THR A 327 7.11 31.48 50.81
CA THR A 327 8.48 31.75 51.28
C THR A 327 8.70 31.00 52.60
N GLY A 328 9.37 29.86 52.52
CA GLY A 328 9.92 29.13 53.67
C GLY A 328 11.36 29.49 53.87
N GLU A 329 11.64 30.40 54.81
CA GLU A 329 13.00 30.60 55.35
C GLU A 329 13.49 29.30 55.97
N LEU A 330 14.62 28.79 55.49
CA LEU A 330 15.38 27.77 56.16
C LEU A 330 16.30 28.47 57.17
N SER A 331 16.00 28.34 58.48
CA SER A 331 16.96 28.62 59.55
C SER A 331 17.90 27.44 59.73
N GLU A 332 19.19 27.74 59.75
CA GLU A 332 20.30 26.86 60.16
C GLU A 332 20.11 26.41 61.62
N GLU A 333 20.22 25.10 61.86
CA GLU A 333 20.99 24.51 62.99
C GLU A 333 21.38 23.06 62.59
#